data_38af4f1618baeb5db09f95927239b099
#
_entry.id   38af4f1618baeb5db09f95927239b099
#
_cell.length_a   1.000
_cell.length_b   1.000
_cell.length_c   1.000
_cell.angle_alpha   90.00
_cell.angle_beta   90.00
_cell.angle_gamma   90.00
#
_symmetry.space_group_name_H-M   'P 1'
#
loop_
_entity.id
_entity.type
_entity.pdbx_description
1 polymer ?
#
loop_
_entity_poly.entity_id
_entity_poly.type
_entity_poly.pdbx_seq_one_letter_code
_entity_poly.pdbx_strand_id
1 'polypeptide(L)'
;RGLHLENYKQILQLSGLGTAALVSLARTVIGTICTVLASAFLGFMFTQEKMWGRKFLYRFIVITMYFNAGLIPMFITMRTLHLTNTFWVYVIPAIVQPFNIILVKTYVESIPRALQEAAEIDGAGIMRIFVKIILPACTPILATVAIFSAVGQWNSFQDTLIYITDQKLYSLQYLLYTYINQANSLAAMVRNSSGSALNMAALATQQTPTSIRMTVSVIVVLPILFVYPMFQRFFVKGIMIGSVKG
;
A
#
# COMPACT_ATOMS: atom_id res chain seq x y z
N ARG A 1 12.48 18.00 -31.38
CA ARG A 1 11.56 17.24 -30.49
C ARG A 1 11.79 15.75 -30.75
N GLY A 2 12.76 15.11 -30.07
CA GLY A 2 13.07 13.69 -30.15
C GLY A 2 12.77 12.99 -28.84
N LEU A 3 12.62 11.66 -28.88
CA LEU A 3 12.56 10.84 -27.67
C LEU A 3 13.95 10.84 -27.01
N HIS A 4 14.10 11.58 -25.91
CA HIS A 4 15.34 11.65 -25.15
C HIS A 4 15.30 10.60 -24.03
N LEU A 5 15.95 9.45 -24.26
CA LEU A 5 16.06 8.36 -23.28
C LEU A 5 17.16 8.60 -22.22
N GLU A 6 17.93 9.67 -22.39
CA GLU A 6 19.02 10.04 -21.47
C GLU A 6 18.56 10.21 -20.01
N ASN A 7 17.37 10.80 -19.82
CA ASN A 7 16.78 11.00 -18.50
C ASN A 7 16.49 9.67 -17.78
N TYR A 8 16.03 8.67 -18.53
CA TYR A 8 15.77 7.33 -17.99
C TYR A 8 17.07 6.64 -17.60
N LYS A 9 18.13 6.75 -18.45
CA LYS A 9 19.44 6.18 -18.13
C LYS A 9 20.03 6.78 -16.86
N GLN A 10 19.95 8.11 -16.69
CA GLN A 10 20.48 8.77 -15.50
C GLN A 10 19.73 8.38 -14.23
N ILE A 11 18.39 8.27 -14.28
CA ILE A 11 17.61 7.81 -13.13
C ILE A 11 17.92 6.34 -12.81
N LEU A 12 18.05 5.48 -13.83
CA LEU A 12 18.41 4.08 -13.65
C LEU A 12 19.83 3.88 -13.08
N GLN A 13 20.73 4.87 -13.26
CA GLN A 13 22.09 4.86 -12.71
C GLN A 13 22.18 5.44 -11.29
N LEU A 14 21.07 5.92 -10.71
CA LEU A 14 21.05 6.39 -9.31
C LEU A 14 21.51 5.28 -8.38
N SER A 15 22.49 5.61 -7.55
CA SER A 15 22.97 4.69 -6.51
C SER A 15 21.82 4.34 -5.57
N GLY A 16 21.61 3.04 -5.34
CA GLY A 16 20.55 2.57 -4.44
C GLY A 16 19.17 2.40 -5.09
N LEU A 17 18.96 2.74 -6.37
CA LEU A 17 17.65 2.58 -7.02
C LEU A 17 17.19 1.11 -7.02
N GLY A 18 18.08 0.17 -7.34
CA GLY A 18 17.77 -1.26 -7.34
C GLY A 18 17.36 -1.77 -5.96
N THR A 19 18.09 -1.36 -4.92
CA THR A 19 17.76 -1.70 -3.53
C THR A 19 16.41 -1.10 -3.13
N ALA A 20 16.17 0.17 -3.45
CA ALA A 20 14.93 0.86 -3.15
C ALA A 20 13.73 0.23 -3.89
N ALA A 21 13.90 -0.19 -5.15
CA ALA A 21 12.89 -0.92 -5.89
C ALA A 21 12.57 -2.28 -5.24
N LEU A 22 13.59 -3.00 -4.79
CA LEU A 22 13.43 -4.28 -4.11
C LEU A 22 12.71 -4.11 -2.75
N VAL A 23 13.08 -3.09 -1.97
CA VAL A 23 12.39 -2.75 -0.71
C VAL A 23 10.92 -2.41 -0.98
N SER A 24 10.63 -1.60 -2.01
CA SER A 24 9.24 -1.26 -2.39
C SER A 24 8.45 -2.49 -2.86
N LEU A 25 9.05 -3.38 -3.61
CA LEU A 25 8.43 -4.63 -4.03
C LEU A 25 8.16 -5.54 -2.83
N ALA A 26 9.16 -5.74 -1.97
CA ALA A 26 9.04 -6.58 -0.78
C ALA A 26 7.96 -6.06 0.18
N ARG A 27 7.94 -4.74 0.49
CA ARG A 27 6.90 -4.16 1.35
C ARG A 27 5.51 -4.28 0.74
N THR A 28 5.39 -4.09 -0.58
CA THR A 28 4.11 -4.21 -1.28
C THR A 28 3.59 -5.64 -1.22
N VAL A 29 4.42 -6.63 -1.55
CA VAL A 29 4.01 -8.03 -1.55
C VAL A 29 3.70 -8.52 -0.12
N ILE A 30 4.64 -8.36 0.81
CA ILE A 30 4.50 -8.84 2.19
C ILE A 30 3.38 -8.08 2.90
N GLY A 31 3.35 -6.75 2.79
CA GLY A 31 2.31 -5.92 3.40
C GLY A 31 0.92 -6.27 2.89
N THR A 32 0.76 -6.46 1.58
CA THR A 32 -0.52 -6.85 0.98
C THR A 32 -0.98 -8.22 1.46
N ILE A 33 -0.09 -9.23 1.45
CA ILE A 33 -0.44 -10.58 1.91
C ILE A 33 -0.88 -10.53 3.39
N CYS A 34 -0.12 -9.86 4.25
CA CYS A 34 -0.45 -9.75 5.67
C CYS A 34 -1.79 -9.01 5.88
N THR A 35 -2.03 -7.90 5.17
CA THR A 35 -3.28 -7.13 5.26
C THR A 35 -4.48 -7.95 4.78
N VAL A 36 -4.35 -8.67 3.66
CA VAL A 36 -5.44 -9.51 3.11
C VAL A 36 -5.77 -10.64 4.07
N LEU A 37 -4.77 -11.36 4.57
CA LEU A 37 -4.97 -12.45 5.53
C LEU A 37 -5.60 -11.97 6.84
N ALA A 38 -5.11 -10.86 7.39
CA ALA A 38 -5.67 -10.28 8.61
C ALA A 38 -7.11 -9.81 8.39
N SER A 39 -7.39 -9.13 7.26
CA SER A 39 -8.74 -8.65 6.94
C SER A 39 -9.71 -9.80 6.69
N ALA A 40 -9.27 -10.87 6.00
CA ALA A 40 -10.06 -12.07 5.77
C ALA A 40 -10.42 -12.77 7.07
N PHE A 41 -9.41 -12.99 7.92
CA PHE A 41 -9.61 -13.69 9.20
C PHE A 41 -10.47 -12.88 10.17
N LEU A 42 -10.15 -11.60 10.40
CA LEU A 42 -10.91 -10.74 11.30
C LEU A 42 -12.33 -10.48 10.77
N GLY A 43 -12.46 -10.23 9.46
CA GLY A 43 -13.77 -10.09 8.82
C GLY A 43 -14.66 -11.30 9.04
N PHE A 44 -14.15 -12.51 8.84
CA PHE A 44 -14.85 -13.76 9.14
C PHE A 44 -15.15 -13.92 10.63
N MET A 45 -14.18 -13.71 11.53
CA MET A 45 -14.37 -13.86 12.97
C MET A 45 -15.49 -12.97 13.49
N PHE A 46 -15.63 -11.74 12.99
CA PHE A 46 -16.70 -10.84 13.38
C PHE A 46 -18.09 -11.24 12.86
N THR A 47 -18.21 -12.22 11.99
CA THR A 47 -19.51 -12.81 11.61
C THR A 47 -19.93 -13.96 12.54
N GLN A 48 -18.98 -14.56 13.29
CA GLN A 48 -19.25 -15.76 14.10
C GLN A 48 -20.02 -15.41 15.36
N GLU A 49 -21.21 -16.01 15.55
CA GLU A 49 -22.07 -15.74 16.71
C GLU A 49 -21.49 -16.29 18.01
N LYS A 50 -20.73 -17.37 17.92
CA LYS A 50 -20.06 -18.03 19.04
C LYS A 50 -18.87 -17.23 19.60
N MET A 51 -18.42 -16.15 18.91
CA MET A 51 -17.28 -15.34 19.36
C MET A 51 -17.67 -14.45 20.53
N TRP A 52 -16.98 -14.66 21.68
CA TRP A 52 -17.15 -13.82 22.86
C TRP A 52 -16.74 -12.37 22.57
N GLY A 53 -17.56 -11.41 23.04
CA GLY A 53 -17.25 -9.99 22.87
C GLY A 53 -17.32 -9.45 21.44
N ARG A 54 -17.80 -10.23 20.45
CA ARG A 54 -17.86 -9.87 19.02
C ARG A 54 -18.36 -8.45 18.76
N LYS A 55 -19.51 -8.10 19.32
CA LYS A 55 -20.14 -6.79 19.08
C LYS A 55 -19.29 -5.64 19.64
N PHE A 56 -18.67 -5.85 20.79
CA PHE A 56 -17.82 -4.85 21.44
C PHE A 56 -16.53 -4.65 20.62
N LEU A 57 -15.82 -5.74 20.30
CA LEU A 57 -14.57 -5.69 19.53
C LEU A 57 -14.78 -5.09 18.14
N TYR A 58 -15.86 -5.46 17.47
CA TYR A 58 -16.18 -4.88 16.15
C TYR A 58 -16.46 -3.38 16.25
N ARG A 59 -17.26 -2.94 17.22
CA ARG A 59 -17.52 -1.51 17.47
C ARG A 59 -16.23 -0.75 17.80
N PHE A 60 -15.36 -1.35 18.60
CA PHE A 60 -14.07 -0.77 18.94
C PHE A 60 -13.22 -0.54 17.68
N ILE A 61 -13.09 -1.53 16.81
CA ILE A 61 -12.36 -1.38 15.53
C ILE A 61 -13.00 -0.29 14.65
N VAL A 62 -14.34 -0.24 14.56
CA VAL A 62 -15.02 0.82 13.79
C VAL A 62 -14.75 2.20 14.38
N ILE A 63 -14.75 2.34 15.71
CA ILE A 63 -14.46 3.60 16.38
C ILE A 63 -13.02 4.07 16.08
N THR A 64 -12.04 3.18 16.10
CA THR A 64 -10.64 3.53 15.80
C THR A 64 -10.45 4.12 14.40
N MET A 65 -11.36 3.88 13.48
CA MET A 65 -11.32 4.47 12.14
C MET A 65 -11.54 5.99 12.15
N TYR A 66 -12.26 6.51 13.15
CA TYR A 66 -12.59 7.94 13.26
C TYR A 66 -11.59 8.72 14.13
N PHE A 67 -10.69 8.03 14.83
CA PHE A 67 -9.68 8.65 15.68
C PHE A 67 -8.28 8.44 15.11
N ASN A 68 -7.59 9.55 14.90
CA ASN A 68 -6.17 9.54 14.53
C ASN A 68 -5.39 10.26 15.62
N ALA A 69 -4.46 9.57 16.23
CA ALA A 69 -3.60 10.14 17.28
C ALA A 69 -2.61 11.21 16.76
N GLY A 70 -2.42 11.26 15.46
CA GLY A 70 -1.46 12.14 14.81
C GLY A 70 -0.05 11.55 14.73
N LEU A 71 0.85 12.33 14.12
CA LEU A 71 2.18 11.87 13.74
C LEU A 71 3.07 11.63 14.97
N ILE A 72 3.06 12.51 15.95
CA ILE A 72 3.97 12.45 17.12
C ILE A 72 3.69 11.20 17.98
N PRO A 73 2.46 10.94 18.44
CA PRO A 73 2.16 9.71 19.18
C PRO A 73 2.47 8.44 18.41
N MET A 74 2.19 8.43 17.09
CA MET A 74 2.51 7.28 16.25
C MET A 74 4.02 7.06 16.16
N PHE A 75 4.82 8.12 16.02
CA PHE A 75 6.27 8.02 16.01
C PHE A 75 6.82 7.46 17.32
N ILE A 76 6.33 7.98 18.47
CA ILE A 76 6.74 7.50 19.79
C ILE A 76 6.40 6.00 19.93
N THR A 77 5.21 5.57 19.51
CA THR A 77 4.81 4.17 19.54
C THR A 77 5.75 3.29 18.70
N MET A 78 6.04 3.68 17.46
CA MET A 78 6.96 2.92 16.60
C MET A 78 8.36 2.84 17.20
N ARG A 79 8.83 3.93 17.83
CA ARG A 79 10.13 3.97 18.51
C ARG A 79 10.15 3.07 19.75
N THR A 80 9.12 3.09 20.55
CA THR A 80 9.01 2.24 21.77
C THR A 80 8.96 0.75 21.40
N LEU A 81 8.31 0.41 20.28
CA LEU A 81 8.27 -0.95 19.76
C LEU A 81 9.55 -1.36 19.00
N HIS A 82 10.59 -0.52 18.98
CA HIS A 82 11.84 -0.75 18.25
C HIS A 82 11.64 -1.04 16.75
N LEU A 83 10.57 -0.50 16.14
CA LEU A 83 10.28 -0.67 14.73
C LEU A 83 10.95 0.38 13.85
N THR A 84 11.38 1.52 14.41
CA THR A 84 12.12 2.55 13.66
C THR A 84 13.41 1.99 13.07
N ASN A 85 13.71 2.41 11.86
CA ASN A 85 14.88 1.96 11.11
C ASN A 85 14.92 0.44 10.86
N THR A 86 13.75 -0.19 10.73
CA THR A 86 13.60 -1.60 10.35
C THR A 86 12.61 -1.74 9.20
N PHE A 87 12.72 -2.81 8.43
CA PHE A 87 11.77 -3.12 7.35
C PHE A 87 10.32 -3.28 7.87
N TRP A 88 10.16 -3.79 9.09
CA TRP A 88 8.86 -4.11 9.67
C TRP A 88 7.97 -2.89 9.94
N VAL A 89 8.55 -1.69 10.02
CA VAL A 89 7.74 -0.46 10.15
C VAL A 89 6.81 -0.23 8.95
N TYR A 90 7.15 -0.77 7.80
CA TYR A 90 6.32 -0.70 6.59
C TYR A 90 5.12 -1.67 6.63
N VAL A 91 5.27 -2.78 7.33
CA VAL A 91 4.31 -3.88 7.30
C VAL A 91 3.38 -3.85 8.52
N ILE A 92 3.95 -3.85 9.74
CA ILE A 92 3.19 -4.06 10.98
C ILE A 92 2.05 -3.05 11.17
N PRO A 93 2.25 -1.73 11.00
CA PRO A 93 1.17 -0.76 11.20
C PRO A 93 0.05 -0.86 10.16
N ALA A 94 0.34 -1.46 9.01
CA ALA A 94 -0.60 -1.60 7.90
C ALA A 94 -1.40 -2.92 7.91
N ILE A 95 -1.07 -3.89 8.77
CA ILE A 95 -1.70 -5.22 8.77
C ILE A 95 -3.20 -5.11 9.05
N VAL A 96 -3.58 -4.37 10.09
CA VAL A 96 -4.97 -4.26 10.54
C VAL A 96 -5.55 -2.93 10.06
N GLN A 97 -6.34 -3.00 8.99
CA GLN A 97 -7.02 -1.84 8.41
C GLN A 97 -8.53 -1.97 8.65
N PRO A 98 -9.12 -1.13 9.51
CA PRO A 98 -10.55 -1.22 9.87
C PRO A 98 -11.48 -1.25 8.67
N PHE A 99 -11.23 -0.40 7.68
CA PHE A 99 -12.02 -0.33 6.45
C PHE A 99 -12.04 -1.67 5.68
N ASN A 100 -10.89 -2.31 5.52
CA ASN A 100 -10.78 -3.58 4.82
C ASN A 100 -11.51 -4.71 5.58
N ILE A 101 -11.44 -4.69 6.93
CA ILE A 101 -12.16 -5.65 7.76
C ILE A 101 -13.66 -5.50 7.60
N ILE A 102 -14.19 -4.27 7.56
CA ILE A 102 -15.61 -3.98 7.35
C ILE A 102 -16.05 -4.51 5.98
N LEU A 103 -15.29 -4.24 4.93
CA LEU A 103 -15.59 -4.72 3.59
C LEU A 103 -15.70 -6.24 3.54
N VAL A 104 -14.69 -6.94 4.09
CA VAL A 104 -14.69 -8.40 4.10
C VAL A 104 -15.83 -8.94 4.95
N LYS A 105 -16.06 -8.39 6.17
CA LYS A 105 -17.17 -8.79 7.03
C LYS A 105 -18.52 -8.67 6.32
N THR A 106 -18.78 -7.53 5.70
CA THR A 106 -20.05 -7.29 4.97
C THR A 106 -20.21 -8.29 3.82
N TYR A 107 -19.12 -8.60 3.12
CA TYR A 107 -19.16 -9.60 2.05
C TYR A 107 -19.44 -11.00 2.58
N VAL A 108 -18.78 -11.42 3.69
CA VAL A 108 -19.04 -12.72 4.33
C VAL A 108 -20.49 -12.83 4.78
N GLU A 109 -21.10 -11.75 5.30
CA GLU A 109 -22.52 -11.71 5.69
C GLU A 109 -23.49 -11.88 4.52
N SER A 110 -23.04 -11.59 3.28
CA SER A 110 -23.84 -11.82 2.07
C SER A 110 -23.80 -13.28 1.58
N ILE A 111 -22.89 -14.10 2.09
CA ILE A 111 -22.80 -15.51 1.75
C ILE A 111 -23.91 -16.27 2.49
N PRO A 112 -24.66 -17.17 1.80
CA PRO A 112 -25.72 -17.95 2.44
C PRO A 112 -25.19 -18.77 3.65
N ARG A 113 -25.79 -18.58 4.80
CA ARG A 113 -25.42 -19.28 6.05
C ARG A 113 -25.53 -20.78 5.96
N ALA A 114 -26.45 -21.28 5.12
CA ALA A 114 -26.62 -22.71 4.86
C ALA A 114 -25.32 -23.43 4.46
N LEU A 115 -24.38 -22.74 3.80
CA LEU A 115 -23.07 -23.33 3.47
C LEU A 115 -22.21 -23.60 4.72
N GLN A 116 -22.26 -22.69 5.71
CA GLN A 116 -21.54 -22.88 6.96
C GLN A 116 -22.21 -23.95 7.84
N GLU A 117 -23.55 -23.90 7.92
CA GLU A 117 -24.35 -24.86 8.70
C GLU A 117 -24.20 -26.29 8.18
N ALA A 118 -24.25 -26.50 6.85
CA ALA A 118 -24.01 -27.80 6.25
C ALA A 118 -22.63 -28.36 6.62
N ALA A 119 -21.59 -27.52 6.54
CA ALA A 119 -20.25 -27.94 6.92
C ALA A 119 -20.10 -28.22 8.42
N GLU A 120 -20.82 -27.50 9.30
CA GLU A 120 -20.86 -27.79 10.75
C GLU A 120 -21.53 -29.15 11.02
N ILE A 121 -22.61 -29.50 10.30
CA ILE A 121 -23.28 -30.81 10.37
C ILE A 121 -22.32 -31.92 9.94
N ASP A 122 -21.53 -31.68 8.90
CA ASP A 122 -20.47 -32.60 8.44
C ASP A 122 -19.26 -32.69 9.40
N GLY A 123 -19.31 -32.03 10.55
CA GLY A 123 -18.27 -32.05 11.58
C GLY A 123 -17.04 -31.16 11.27
N ALA A 124 -17.15 -30.22 10.33
CA ALA A 124 -16.05 -29.30 10.03
C ALA A 124 -15.86 -28.28 11.17
N GLY A 125 -14.65 -28.21 11.72
CA GLY A 125 -14.29 -27.16 12.65
C GLY A 125 -14.21 -25.78 11.98
N ILE A 126 -14.34 -24.70 12.75
CA ILE A 126 -14.42 -23.30 12.30
C ILE A 126 -13.27 -22.90 11.36
N MET A 127 -12.05 -23.37 11.63
CA MET A 127 -10.89 -23.06 10.79
C MET A 127 -10.97 -23.78 9.43
N ARG A 128 -11.53 -24.99 9.37
CA ARG A 128 -11.75 -25.70 8.12
C ARG A 128 -12.82 -25.00 7.28
N ILE A 129 -13.89 -24.53 7.91
CA ILE A 129 -14.93 -23.71 7.27
C ILE A 129 -14.32 -22.42 6.69
N PHE A 130 -13.52 -21.72 7.49
CA PHE A 130 -12.83 -20.50 7.05
C PHE A 130 -11.99 -20.76 5.80
N VAL A 131 -11.06 -21.73 5.87
CA VAL A 131 -10.07 -21.92 4.80
C VAL A 131 -10.68 -22.57 3.54
N LYS A 132 -11.62 -23.54 3.69
CA LYS A 132 -12.12 -24.32 2.55
C LYS A 132 -13.40 -23.78 1.93
N ILE A 133 -14.17 -22.98 2.65
CA ILE A 133 -15.47 -22.48 2.18
C ILE A 133 -15.44 -20.96 2.05
N ILE A 134 -15.17 -20.26 3.16
CA ILE A 134 -15.30 -18.80 3.20
C ILE A 134 -14.20 -18.10 2.41
N LEU A 135 -12.95 -18.50 2.61
CA LEU A 135 -11.81 -17.85 1.95
C LEU A 135 -11.91 -17.94 0.41
N PRO A 136 -12.23 -19.11 -0.21
CA PRO A 136 -12.46 -19.20 -1.64
C PRO A 136 -13.68 -18.40 -2.12
N ALA A 137 -14.78 -18.42 -1.35
CA ALA A 137 -15.99 -17.66 -1.67
C ALA A 137 -15.76 -16.14 -1.62
N CYS A 138 -14.83 -15.66 -0.75
CA CYS A 138 -14.46 -14.27 -0.60
C CYS A 138 -13.41 -13.79 -1.62
N THR A 139 -12.97 -14.62 -2.57
CA THR A 139 -11.94 -14.25 -3.55
C THR A 139 -12.17 -12.87 -4.21
N PRO A 140 -13.39 -12.47 -4.64
CA PRO A 140 -13.60 -11.16 -5.27
C PRO A 140 -13.32 -9.98 -4.34
N ILE A 141 -13.80 -10.04 -3.09
CA ILE A 141 -13.56 -8.96 -2.13
C ILE A 141 -12.10 -8.94 -1.65
N LEU A 142 -11.47 -10.10 -1.50
CA LEU A 142 -10.07 -10.20 -1.12
C LEU A 142 -9.16 -9.65 -2.22
N ALA A 143 -9.49 -9.84 -3.49
CA ALA A 143 -8.79 -9.21 -4.61
C ALA A 143 -8.91 -7.67 -4.55
N THR A 144 -10.07 -7.15 -4.17
CA THR A 144 -10.26 -5.70 -3.97
C THR A 144 -9.40 -5.16 -2.84
N VAL A 145 -9.39 -5.84 -1.69
CA VAL A 145 -8.53 -5.48 -0.55
C VAL A 145 -7.05 -5.56 -0.93
N ALA A 146 -6.67 -6.59 -1.70
CA ALA A 146 -5.30 -6.76 -2.17
C ALA A 146 -4.83 -5.57 -3.03
N ILE A 147 -5.68 -5.08 -3.95
CA ILE A 147 -5.34 -3.92 -4.78
C ILE A 147 -5.20 -2.66 -3.93
N PHE A 148 -6.16 -2.38 -3.05
CA PHE A 148 -6.08 -1.19 -2.19
C PHE A 148 -4.82 -1.20 -1.34
N SER A 149 -4.50 -2.35 -0.75
CA SER A 149 -3.27 -2.51 0.04
C SER A 149 -2.01 -2.39 -0.82
N ALA A 150 -1.96 -3.05 -1.97
CA ALA A 150 -0.79 -3.03 -2.86
C ALA A 150 -0.50 -1.62 -3.39
N VAL A 151 -1.53 -0.92 -3.86
CA VAL A 151 -1.38 0.47 -4.36
C VAL A 151 -0.98 1.41 -3.23
N GLY A 152 -1.58 1.25 -2.04
CA GLY A 152 -1.22 2.02 -0.84
C GLY A 152 0.24 1.82 -0.45
N GLN A 153 0.69 0.57 -0.36
CA GLN A 153 2.06 0.21 -0.01
C GLN A 153 3.07 0.67 -1.07
N TRP A 154 2.73 0.56 -2.36
CA TRP A 154 3.60 0.97 -3.44
C TRP A 154 3.82 2.49 -3.47
N ASN A 155 2.76 3.28 -3.24
CA ASN A 155 2.82 4.74 -3.34
C ASN A 155 3.29 5.44 -2.06
N SER A 156 3.39 4.74 -0.93
CA SER A 156 3.79 5.38 0.33
C SER A 156 5.27 5.72 0.37
N PHE A 157 5.57 6.95 0.76
CA PHE A 157 6.93 7.44 1.03
C PHE A 157 7.06 8.06 2.43
N GLN A 158 5.93 8.44 3.03
CA GLN A 158 5.90 9.15 4.31
C GLN A 158 6.47 8.32 5.46
N ASP A 159 6.20 7.02 5.46
CA ASP A 159 6.73 6.09 6.44
C ASP A 159 8.26 5.97 6.35
N THR A 160 8.82 5.96 5.14
CA THR A 160 10.28 6.04 4.97
C THR A 160 10.83 7.36 5.49
N LEU A 161 10.19 8.47 5.13
CA LEU A 161 10.59 9.82 5.55
C LEU A 161 10.64 9.98 7.08
N ILE A 162 9.67 9.36 7.77
CA ILE A 162 9.49 9.56 9.22
C ILE A 162 10.30 8.56 10.05
N TYR A 163 10.38 7.29 9.61
CA TYR A 163 10.87 6.21 10.46
C TYR A 163 12.22 5.63 10.05
N ILE A 164 12.71 5.91 8.84
CA ILE A 164 13.90 5.24 8.28
C ILE A 164 15.04 6.24 8.06
N THR A 165 16.20 5.89 8.58
CA THR A 165 17.46 6.64 8.39
C THR A 165 18.49 5.84 7.57
N ASP A 166 18.39 4.51 7.55
CA ASP A 166 19.29 3.65 6.77
C ASP A 166 18.90 3.68 5.28
N GLN A 167 19.82 4.12 4.43
CA GLN A 167 19.62 4.19 2.98
C GLN A 167 19.29 2.85 2.33
N LYS A 168 19.72 1.74 2.93
CA LYS A 168 19.41 0.38 2.44
C LYS A 168 17.94 0.01 2.55
N LEU A 169 17.20 0.70 3.42
CA LEU A 169 15.77 0.48 3.65
C LEU A 169 14.88 1.52 2.96
N TYR A 170 15.47 2.44 2.19
CA TYR A 170 14.67 3.45 1.48
C TYR A 170 13.71 2.81 0.48
N SER A 171 12.47 3.30 0.46
CA SER A 171 11.51 2.94 -0.57
C SER A 171 11.80 3.69 -1.86
N LEU A 172 11.39 3.12 -3.00
CA LEU A 172 11.54 3.73 -4.31
C LEU A 172 10.86 5.11 -4.36
N GLN A 173 9.66 5.23 -3.83
CA GLN A 173 8.90 6.49 -3.77
C GLN A 173 9.64 7.57 -2.97
N TYR A 174 10.27 7.21 -1.86
CA TYR A 174 11.05 8.15 -1.07
C TYR A 174 12.32 8.59 -1.80
N LEU A 175 13.04 7.66 -2.43
CA LEU A 175 14.22 7.98 -3.23
C LEU A 175 13.87 8.96 -4.36
N LEU A 176 12.79 8.69 -5.08
CA LEU A 176 12.33 9.55 -6.17
C LEU A 176 11.80 10.90 -5.66
N TYR A 177 11.15 10.94 -4.51
CA TYR A 177 10.73 12.17 -3.84
C TYR A 177 11.94 13.05 -3.48
N THR A 178 12.98 12.48 -2.89
CA THR A 178 14.20 13.23 -2.56
C THR A 178 14.89 13.77 -3.80
N TYR A 179 14.93 12.99 -4.88
CA TYR A 179 15.52 13.41 -6.16
C TYR A 179 14.77 14.59 -6.80
N ILE A 180 13.43 14.55 -6.78
CA ILE A 180 12.61 15.67 -7.26
C ILE A 180 12.85 16.93 -6.42
N ASN A 181 12.94 16.80 -5.10
CA ASN A 181 13.18 17.95 -4.22
C ASN A 181 14.57 18.56 -4.42
N GLN A 182 15.60 17.73 -4.61
CA GLN A 182 16.95 18.21 -4.96
C GLN A 182 16.95 19.01 -6.27
N ALA A 183 16.29 18.47 -7.30
CA ALA A 183 16.18 19.15 -8.58
C ALA A 183 15.43 20.50 -8.48
N ASN A 184 14.36 20.56 -7.70
CA ASN A 184 13.62 21.80 -7.47
C ASN A 184 14.46 22.84 -6.70
N SER A 185 15.23 22.39 -5.67
CA SER A 185 16.09 23.25 -4.88
C SER A 185 17.22 23.86 -5.73
N LEU A 186 17.85 23.05 -6.57
CA LEU A 186 18.86 23.52 -7.52
C LEU A 186 18.29 24.55 -8.50
N ALA A 187 17.11 24.31 -9.05
CA ALA A 187 16.44 25.27 -9.94
C ALA A 187 16.07 26.58 -9.25
N ALA A 188 15.69 26.54 -7.97
CA ALA A 188 15.42 27.73 -7.17
C ALA A 188 16.70 28.54 -6.90
N MET A 189 17.80 27.87 -6.56
CA MET A 189 19.11 28.51 -6.37
C MET A 189 19.56 29.23 -7.64
N VAL A 190 19.38 28.61 -8.79
CA VAL A 190 19.72 29.19 -10.09
C VAL A 190 18.88 30.42 -10.40
N ARG A 191 17.57 30.39 -10.13
CA ARG A 191 16.71 31.56 -10.33
C ARG A 191 17.09 32.74 -9.45
N ASN A 192 17.55 32.46 -8.23
CA ASN A 192 17.90 33.49 -7.26
C ASN A 192 19.32 34.04 -7.46
N SER A 193 20.18 33.32 -8.15
CA SER A 193 21.57 33.74 -8.47
C SER A 193 21.70 34.48 -9.80
N SER A 194 20.71 35.29 -10.16
CA SER A 194 20.72 36.11 -11.37
C SER A 194 21.88 37.13 -11.33
N GLY A 195 23.05 36.74 -11.82
CA GLY A 195 24.20 37.66 -11.94
C GLY A 195 25.52 37.10 -12.45
N SER A 196 25.76 35.82 -12.56
CA SER A 196 27.03 35.31 -13.11
C SER A 196 26.82 34.40 -14.32
N ALA A 197 27.26 34.92 -15.49
CA ALA A 197 27.20 34.24 -16.79
C ALA A 197 27.91 32.87 -16.83
N LEU A 198 28.76 32.58 -15.84
CA LEU A 198 29.50 31.31 -15.71
C LEU A 198 28.64 30.08 -15.38
N ASN A 199 27.43 30.26 -14.86
CA ASN A 199 26.56 29.16 -14.49
C ASN A 199 25.59 28.73 -15.61
N MET A 200 25.40 29.52 -16.66
CA MET A 200 24.44 29.21 -17.72
C MET A 200 24.85 28.01 -18.57
N ALA A 201 26.15 27.80 -18.80
CA ALA A 201 26.65 26.65 -19.56
C ALA A 201 26.57 25.33 -18.78
N ALA A 202 26.81 25.39 -17.47
CA ALA A 202 26.62 24.23 -16.58
C ALA A 202 25.13 23.83 -16.41
N LEU A 203 24.24 24.79 -16.59
CA LEU A 203 22.79 24.62 -16.51
C LEU A 203 22.16 24.05 -17.77
N ALA A 204 22.77 24.31 -18.93
CA ALA A 204 22.32 23.79 -20.22
C ALA A 204 22.43 22.24 -20.30
N THR A 205 23.31 21.65 -19.48
CA THR A 205 23.50 20.20 -19.41
C THR A 205 22.69 19.54 -18.28
N GLN A 206 22.07 20.32 -17.39
CA GLN A 206 21.25 19.77 -16.31
C GLN A 206 19.80 19.58 -16.76
N GLN A 207 19.26 18.41 -16.39
CA GLN A 207 17.86 18.11 -16.63
C GLN A 207 16.96 19.14 -15.96
N THR A 208 15.94 19.59 -16.68
CA THR A 208 14.95 20.49 -16.09
C THR A 208 14.15 19.74 -15.00
N PRO A 209 13.78 20.39 -13.88
CA PRO A 209 12.93 19.76 -12.84
C PRO A 209 11.66 19.12 -13.38
N THR A 210 11.11 19.71 -14.45
CA THR A 210 9.94 19.17 -15.16
C THR A 210 10.24 17.84 -15.85
N SER A 211 11.40 17.73 -16.51
CA SER A 211 11.81 16.49 -17.17
C SER A 211 12.02 15.36 -16.16
N ILE A 212 12.68 15.64 -15.04
CA ILE A 212 12.87 14.69 -13.95
C ILE A 212 11.52 14.22 -13.39
N ARG A 213 10.61 15.16 -13.11
CA ARG A 213 9.28 14.85 -12.59
C ARG A 213 8.50 13.92 -13.53
N MET A 214 8.52 14.20 -14.84
CA MET A 214 7.83 13.37 -15.83
C MET A 214 8.43 11.95 -15.92
N THR A 215 9.76 11.83 -15.91
CA THR A 215 10.43 10.52 -15.94
C THR A 215 10.12 9.71 -14.69
N VAL A 216 10.18 10.35 -13.51
CA VAL A 216 9.81 9.71 -12.24
C VAL A 216 8.36 9.25 -12.25
N SER A 217 7.43 10.08 -12.75
CA SER A 217 6.01 9.72 -12.84
C SER A 217 5.81 8.47 -13.69
N VAL A 218 6.51 8.32 -14.81
CA VAL A 218 6.42 7.12 -15.63
C VAL A 218 6.94 5.89 -14.89
N ILE A 219 8.09 5.97 -14.21
CA ILE A 219 8.68 4.86 -13.47
C ILE A 219 7.74 4.39 -12.34
N VAL A 220 7.07 5.33 -11.66
CA VAL A 220 6.14 5.04 -10.57
C VAL A 220 4.85 4.38 -11.06
N VAL A 221 4.29 4.90 -12.15
CA VAL A 221 2.99 4.45 -12.67
C VAL A 221 3.09 3.13 -13.43
N LEU A 222 4.22 2.86 -14.06
CA LEU A 222 4.41 1.70 -14.93
C LEU A 222 4.09 0.36 -14.23
N PRO A 223 4.57 0.04 -13.01
CA PRO A 223 4.20 -1.19 -12.31
C PRO A 223 2.70 -1.29 -12.02
N ILE A 224 2.04 -0.17 -11.70
CA ILE A 224 0.61 -0.14 -11.41
C ILE A 224 -0.18 -0.48 -12.69
N LEU A 225 0.23 0.04 -13.84
CA LEU A 225 -0.38 -0.25 -15.14
C LEU A 225 -0.29 -1.73 -15.51
N PHE A 226 0.79 -2.43 -15.13
CA PHE A 226 0.92 -3.86 -15.37
C PHE A 226 0.08 -4.71 -14.41
N VAL A 227 -0.05 -4.28 -13.17
CA VAL A 227 -0.79 -5.00 -12.13
C VAL A 227 -2.31 -4.86 -12.33
N TYR A 228 -2.79 -3.68 -12.75
CA TYR A 228 -4.21 -3.39 -12.88
C TYR A 228 -4.99 -4.40 -13.75
N PRO A 229 -4.57 -4.76 -14.98
CA PRO A 229 -5.29 -5.73 -15.82
C PRO A 229 -5.41 -7.13 -15.20
N MET A 230 -4.42 -7.54 -14.39
CA MET A 230 -4.45 -8.85 -13.72
C MET A 230 -5.61 -8.94 -12.72
N PHE A 231 -5.93 -7.83 -12.06
CA PHE A 231 -6.98 -7.76 -11.05
C PHE A 231 -8.33 -7.31 -11.61
N GLN A 232 -8.38 -6.66 -12.77
CA GLN A 232 -9.62 -6.17 -13.39
C GLN A 232 -10.67 -7.27 -13.54
N ARG A 233 -10.27 -8.49 -13.87
CA ARG A 233 -11.18 -9.65 -14.01
C ARG A 233 -11.95 -10.00 -12.72
N PHE A 234 -11.44 -9.63 -11.55
CA PHE A 234 -12.09 -9.87 -10.27
C PHE A 234 -13.10 -8.79 -9.92
N PHE A 235 -12.87 -7.54 -10.37
CA PHE A 235 -13.80 -6.43 -10.15
C PHE A 235 -15.12 -6.61 -10.90
N VAL A 236 -15.06 -7.05 -12.15
CA VAL A 236 -16.26 -7.22 -13.00
C VAL A 236 -17.22 -8.24 -12.38
N LYS A 237 -16.71 -9.25 -11.66
CA LYS A 237 -17.52 -10.28 -11.00
C LYS A 237 -18.01 -9.87 -9.60
N GLY A 238 -17.30 -8.99 -8.88
CA GLY A 238 -17.57 -8.67 -7.48
C GLY A 238 -18.57 -7.52 -7.28
N ILE A 239 -18.56 -6.52 -8.14
CA ILE A 239 -19.42 -5.33 -8.00
C ILE A 239 -20.88 -5.63 -8.37
N MET A 240 -21.14 -6.61 -9.22
CA MET A 240 -22.48 -7.00 -9.64
C MET A 240 -23.32 -7.66 -8.54
N ILE A 241 -22.70 -8.22 -7.51
CA ILE A 241 -23.44 -8.94 -6.44
C ILE A 241 -24.08 -7.95 -5.45
N GLY A 242 -23.56 -6.73 -5.35
CA GLY A 242 -24.12 -5.66 -4.48
C GLY A 242 -25.24 -4.83 -5.09
N SER A 243 -25.41 -4.86 -6.41
CA SER A 243 -26.39 -4.00 -7.13
C SER A 243 -27.73 -4.69 -7.43
N VAL A 244 -27.87 -5.99 -7.17
CA VAL A 244 -29.13 -6.72 -7.39
C VAL A 244 -29.77 -7.03 -6.04
N LYS A 245 -30.22 -6.01 -5.35
CA LYS A 245 -31.31 -6.02 -4.37
C LYS A 245 -32.26 -4.90 -4.73
N GLY A 246 -33.03 -5.12 -5.75
CA GLY A 246 -34.28 -4.48 -6.02
C GLY A 246 -35.40 -5.50 -5.85
#